data_08ef1775127124cd5c1b5f884ef24e3f
#
_entry.id   08ef1775127124cd5c1b5f884ef24e3f
#
_cell.length_a   1.000
_cell.length_b   1.000
_cell.length_c   1.000
_cell.angle_alpha   90.00
_cell.angle_beta   90.00
_cell.angle_gamma   90.00
#
_symmetry.space_group_name_H-M   'P 1'
#
loop_
_entity.id
_entity.type
_entity.pdbx_description
1 polymer ?
#
loop_
_entity_poly.entity_id
_entity_poly.type
_entity_poly.pdbx_seq_one_letter_code
_entity_poly.pdbx_strand_id
1 'polypeptide(L)'
;MKKYPKKKRSKVKNAVKNIYKGIQFQSKLELACYKELELNQIEVEYEKHTYTIFDATVYPQACYEGTSKKLYNKGSKIRPITYTPDFVDPHGKWIIETKGYANESFPLRWKLFKKHLKDTQQQYVL
;
A
#
# COMPACT_ATOMS: atom_id res chain seq x y z
N MET A 1 -16.03 -30.30 -24.27
CA MET A 1 -15.64 -29.38 -23.18
C MET A 1 -16.58 -28.19 -23.17
N LYS A 2 -17.44 -28.03 -22.17
CA LYS A 2 -18.35 -26.89 -22.07
C LYS A 2 -17.52 -25.66 -21.67
N LYS A 3 -17.42 -24.66 -22.56
CA LYS A 3 -16.83 -23.35 -22.24
C LYS A 3 -17.82 -22.60 -21.34
N TYR A 4 -17.48 -22.46 -20.06
CA TYR A 4 -18.21 -21.56 -19.18
C TYR A 4 -17.94 -20.11 -19.60
N PRO A 5 -18.97 -19.27 -19.76
CA PRO A 5 -18.79 -17.86 -20.12
C PRO A 5 -18.01 -17.16 -18.97
N LYS A 6 -16.91 -16.50 -19.33
CA LYS A 6 -16.19 -15.64 -18.37
C LYS A 6 -17.15 -14.55 -17.91
N LYS A 7 -17.50 -14.55 -16.63
CA LYS A 7 -18.23 -13.42 -16.01
C LYS A 7 -17.42 -12.15 -16.28
N LYS A 8 -17.96 -11.27 -17.10
CA LYS A 8 -17.44 -9.90 -17.23
C LYS A 8 -17.50 -9.28 -15.83
N ARG A 9 -16.33 -8.92 -15.26
CA ARG A 9 -16.29 -8.11 -14.05
C ARG A 9 -17.09 -6.84 -14.35
N SER A 10 -18.23 -6.67 -13.69
CA SER A 10 -18.98 -5.43 -13.76
C SER A 10 -18.05 -4.32 -13.26
N LYS A 11 -17.74 -3.35 -14.13
CA LYS A 11 -17.17 -2.09 -13.67
C LYS A 11 -18.15 -1.55 -12.63
N VAL A 12 -17.65 -1.28 -11.41
CA VAL A 12 -18.44 -0.61 -10.39
C VAL A 12 -18.90 0.70 -11.02
N LYS A 13 -20.16 0.75 -11.47
CA LYS A 13 -20.82 1.97 -11.91
C LYS A 13 -20.90 2.84 -10.66
N ASN A 14 -20.28 4.03 -10.68
CA ASN A 14 -20.25 5.05 -9.62
C ASN A 14 -19.04 5.02 -8.68
N ALA A 15 -17.84 4.70 -9.17
CA ALA A 15 -16.65 5.20 -8.50
C ALA A 15 -16.66 6.74 -8.63
N VAL A 16 -17.16 7.44 -7.64
CA VAL A 16 -17.05 8.90 -7.55
C VAL A 16 -15.55 9.21 -7.51
N LYS A 17 -15.06 9.87 -8.56
CA LYS A 17 -13.66 10.28 -8.61
C LYS A 17 -13.46 11.35 -7.56
N ASN A 18 -12.72 11.02 -6.49
CA ASN A 18 -12.37 11.96 -5.43
C ASN A 18 -11.22 12.86 -5.92
N ILE A 19 -11.53 13.81 -6.82
CA ILE A 19 -10.55 14.74 -7.38
C ILE A 19 -10.69 16.10 -6.69
N TYR A 20 -9.58 16.64 -6.22
CA TYR A 20 -9.52 17.97 -5.64
C TYR A 20 -8.19 18.63 -6.00
N LYS A 21 -8.24 19.85 -6.55
CA LYS A 21 -7.05 20.62 -7.01
C LYS A 21 -6.12 19.81 -7.93
N GLY A 22 -6.69 18.99 -8.82
CA GLY A 22 -5.96 18.15 -9.76
C GLY A 22 -5.36 16.88 -9.15
N ILE A 23 -5.56 16.63 -7.86
CA ILE A 23 -5.11 15.42 -7.17
C ILE A 23 -6.26 14.42 -7.10
N GLN A 24 -6.02 13.20 -7.53
CA GLN A 24 -6.99 12.11 -7.39
C GLN A 24 -6.71 11.33 -6.10
N PHE A 25 -7.65 11.37 -5.15
CA PHE A 25 -7.58 10.64 -3.89
C PHE A 25 -8.19 9.26 -4.01
N GLN A 26 -7.61 8.27 -3.34
CA GLN A 26 -8.06 6.87 -3.37
C GLN A 26 -9.37 6.67 -2.59
N SER A 27 -9.65 7.52 -1.60
CA SER A 27 -10.85 7.44 -0.79
C SER A 27 -11.39 8.82 -0.42
N LYS A 28 -12.67 8.86 -0.01
CA LYS A 28 -13.29 10.07 0.55
C LYS A 28 -12.63 10.51 1.87
N LEU A 29 -12.16 9.54 2.65
CA LEU A 29 -11.49 9.81 3.93
C LEU A 29 -10.15 10.50 3.71
N GLU A 30 -9.37 10.05 2.73
CA GLU A 30 -8.11 10.71 2.34
C GLU A 30 -8.37 12.14 1.86
N LEU A 31 -9.37 12.35 1.00
CA LEU A 31 -9.74 13.69 0.57
C LEU A 31 -10.15 14.60 1.73
N ALA A 32 -10.95 14.08 2.67
CA ALA A 32 -11.35 14.83 3.86
C ALA A 32 -10.14 15.19 4.73
N CYS A 33 -9.23 14.25 4.94
CA CYS A 33 -7.99 14.47 5.67
C CYS A 33 -7.12 15.56 5.00
N TYR A 34 -6.96 15.48 3.69
CA TYR A 34 -6.19 16.49 2.94
C TYR A 34 -6.79 17.90 3.09
N LYS A 35 -8.11 18.03 2.99
CA LYS A 35 -8.80 19.31 3.16
C LYS A 35 -8.63 19.88 4.57
N GLU A 36 -8.65 19.03 5.59
CA GLU A 36 -8.39 19.46 6.98
C GLU A 36 -6.96 19.94 7.17
N LEU A 37 -5.98 19.23 6.60
CA LEU A 37 -4.58 19.65 6.64
C LEU A 37 -4.40 21.01 5.92
N GLU A 38 -5.01 21.17 4.76
CA GLU A 38 -4.96 22.43 4.01
C GLU A 38 -5.63 23.59 4.76
N LEU A 39 -6.80 23.35 5.36
CA LEU A 39 -7.53 24.35 6.14
C LEU A 39 -6.70 24.86 7.32
N ASN A 40 -5.91 24.00 7.94
CA ASN A 40 -5.00 24.33 9.03
C ASN A 40 -3.62 24.80 8.55
N GLN A 41 -3.43 25.03 7.25
CA GLN A 41 -2.17 25.50 6.65
C GLN A 41 -0.98 24.57 6.93
N ILE A 42 -1.26 23.26 7.00
CA ILE A 42 -0.25 22.21 7.20
C ILE A 42 0.19 21.68 5.83
N GLU A 43 1.46 21.85 5.50
CA GLU A 43 2.05 21.29 4.29
C GLU A 43 2.10 19.76 4.37
N VAL A 44 1.78 19.09 3.26
CA VAL A 44 1.74 17.63 3.19
C VAL A 44 2.08 17.13 1.79
N GLU A 45 2.73 15.98 1.74
CA GLU A 45 2.98 15.23 0.52
C GLU A 45 2.07 13.99 0.49
N TYR A 46 1.24 13.90 -0.54
CA TYR A 46 0.28 12.80 -0.70
C TYR A 46 0.85 11.70 -1.59
N GLU A 47 0.87 10.46 -1.09
CA GLU A 47 1.33 9.24 -1.79
C GLU A 47 2.67 9.41 -2.55
N LYS A 48 3.57 10.24 -2.06
CA LYS A 48 4.82 10.59 -2.74
C LYS A 48 5.97 9.66 -2.40
N HIS A 49 5.99 9.12 -1.19
CA HIS A 49 7.10 8.33 -0.67
C HIS A 49 6.75 6.86 -0.61
N THR A 50 7.58 6.03 -1.23
CA THR A 50 7.46 4.57 -1.18
C THR A 50 8.65 3.97 -0.47
N TYR A 51 8.40 3.17 0.55
CA TYR A 51 9.41 2.50 1.36
C TYR A 51 9.46 1.01 1.03
N THR A 52 10.66 0.46 0.86
CA THR A 52 10.85 -0.99 0.81
C THR A 52 10.96 -1.51 2.23
N ILE A 53 9.89 -2.16 2.71
CA ILE A 53 9.79 -2.65 4.09
C ILE A 53 10.22 -4.12 4.25
N PHE A 54 10.39 -4.81 3.15
CA PHE A 54 10.95 -6.15 3.07
C PHE A 54 11.73 -6.27 1.77
N ASP A 55 13.01 -6.59 1.87
CA ASP A 55 13.88 -6.69 0.70
C ASP A 55 13.62 -7.96 -0.10
N ALA A 56 13.81 -7.86 -1.42
CA ALA A 56 13.77 -9.02 -2.30
C ALA A 56 14.84 -10.03 -1.89
N THR A 57 14.50 -11.30 -1.91
CA THR A 57 15.43 -12.38 -1.59
C THR A 57 15.05 -13.65 -2.36
N VAL A 58 15.75 -14.74 -2.09
CA VAL A 58 15.53 -16.04 -2.71
C VAL A 58 15.40 -17.10 -1.62
N TYR A 59 14.36 -17.93 -1.72
CA TYR A 59 14.28 -19.14 -0.93
C TYR A 59 15.04 -20.26 -1.66
N PRO A 60 16.18 -20.75 -1.13
CA PRO A 60 17.09 -21.61 -1.88
C PRO A 60 16.62 -23.06 -1.98
N GLN A 61 15.73 -23.48 -1.08
CA GLN A 61 15.26 -24.86 -1.01
C GLN A 61 14.08 -25.13 -1.96
N ALA A 62 13.70 -26.40 -2.07
CA ALA A 62 12.50 -26.78 -2.77
C ALA A 62 11.25 -26.17 -2.12
N CYS A 63 10.38 -25.63 -2.93
CA CYS A 63 9.09 -25.08 -2.51
C CYS A 63 7.98 -25.63 -3.41
N TYR A 64 7.02 -26.30 -2.81
CA TYR A 64 5.88 -26.91 -3.50
C TYR A 64 4.68 -25.98 -3.41
N GLU A 65 4.66 -25.00 -4.28
CA GLU A 65 3.58 -24.01 -4.33
C GLU A 65 3.23 -23.65 -5.77
N GLY A 66 2.04 -23.14 -5.99
CA GLY A 66 1.60 -22.62 -7.27
C GLY A 66 0.43 -23.39 -7.87
N THR A 67 0.33 -23.31 -9.20
CA THR A 67 -0.76 -23.95 -9.97
C THR A 67 -0.41 -25.40 -10.31
N SER A 68 -1.41 -26.16 -10.79
CA SER A 68 -1.28 -27.54 -11.26
C SER A 68 -0.16 -27.80 -12.29
N LYS A 69 0.40 -26.75 -12.89
CA LYS A 69 1.47 -26.84 -13.88
C LYS A 69 2.90 -26.67 -13.31
N LYS A 70 3.03 -26.11 -12.10
CA LYS A 70 4.33 -25.90 -11.43
C LYS A 70 4.15 -26.02 -9.93
N LEU A 71 4.13 -27.24 -9.43
CA LEU A 71 4.06 -27.53 -8.00
C LEU A 71 5.44 -27.50 -7.31
N TYR A 72 6.51 -27.54 -8.08
CA TYR A 72 7.88 -27.56 -7.57
C TYR A 72 8.66 -26.35 -8.08
N ASN A 73 9.35 -25.68 -7.19
CA ASN A 73 10.24 -24.60 -7.51
C ASN A 73 11.46 -24.63 -6.57
N LYS A 74 12.66 -24.54 -7.13
CA LYS A 74 13.91 -24.39 -6.39
C LYS A 74 14.51 -23.03 -6.69
N GLY A 75 14.99 -22.33 -5.67
CA GLY A 75 15.49 -20.97 -5.82
C GLY A 75 14.35 -19.99 -6.12
N SER A 76 13.22 -20.14 -5.42
CA SER A 76 12.04 -19.28 -5.58
C SER A 76 12.37 -17.83 -5.20
N LYS A 77 12.08 -16.92 -6.11
CA LYS A 77 12.24 -15.48 -5.88
C LYS A 77 11.15 -14.96 -4.97
N ILE A 78 11.55 -14.32 -3.88
CA ILE A 78 10.66 -13.60 -2.97
C ILE A 78 10.73 -12.12 -3.33
N ARG A 79 9.61 -11.57 -3.79
CA ARG A 79 9.52 -10.17 -4.19
C ARG A 79 9.60 -9.25 -2.98
N PRO A 80 10.10 -8.01 -3.15
CA PRO A 80 10.07 -7.03 -2.08
C PRO A 80 8.63 -6.67 -1.71
N ILE A 81 8.44 -6.25 -0.46
CA ILE A 81 7.19 -5.62 -0.02
C ILE A 81 7.48 -4.13 0.13
N THR A 82 6.65 -3.32 -0.54
CA THR A 82 6.72 -1.87 -0.45
C THR A 82 5.51 -1.32 0.30
N TYR A 83 5.67 -0.13 0.85
CA TYR A 83 4.63 0.60 1.54
C TYR A 83 4.68 2.08 1.18
N THR A 84 3.54 2.62 0.79
CA THR A 84 3.37 4.04 0.47
C THR A 84 2.34 4.62 1.43
N PRO A 85 2.76 5.38 2.46
CA PRO A 85 1.81 6.05 3.36
C PRO A 85 1.03 7.13 2.62
N ASP A 86 -0.18 7.41 3.10
CA ASP A 86 -1.06 8.40 2.48
C ASP A 86 -0.45 9.81 2.52
N PHE A 87 -0.04 10.26 3.69
CA PHE A 87 0.48 11.60 3.89
C PHE A 87 1.79 11.61 4.66
N VAL A 88 2.74 12.38 4.17
CA VAL A 88 4.05 12.57 4.81
C VAL A 88 4.31 14.07 4.97
N ASP A 89 4.76 14.45 6.16
CA ASP A 89 5.25 15.79 6.42
C ASP A 89 6.53 16.05 5.60
N PRO A 90 6.58 17.09 4.75
CA PRO A 90 7.78 17.43 3.99
C PRO A 90 8.99 17.79 4.88
N HIS A 91 8.75 18.14 6.14
CA HIS A 91 9.79 18.43 7.14
C HIS A 91 10.24 17.18 7.94
N GLY A 92 9.71 16.01 7.63
CA GLY A 92 10.14 14.73 8.19
C GLY A 92 9.74 14.47 9.65
N LYS A 93 8.65 15.07 10.14
CA LYS A 93 8.23 14.97 11.53
C LYS A 93 7.13 13.94 11.77
N TRP A 94 6.20 13.80 10.84
CA TRP A 94 5.04 12.92 11.02
C TRP A 94 4.60 12.27 9.71
N ILE A 95 3.88 11.16 9.85
CA ILE A 95 3.24 10.41 8.76
C ILE A 95 1.82 10.10 9.19
N ILE A 96 0.86 10.28 8.30
CA ILE A 96 -0.55 9.93 8.52
C ILE A 96 -0.95 8.85 7.52
N GLU A 97 -1.56 7.80 8.04
CA GLU A 97 -2.26 6.77 7.27
C GLU A 97 -3.73 6.81 7.63
N THR A 98 -4.59 7.02 6.64
CA THR A 98 -6.05 7.01 6.86
C THR A 98 -6.60 5.61 6.67
N LYS A 99 -7.44 5.12 7.58
CA LYS A 99 -8.11 3.83 7.48
C LYS A 99 -9.57 3.91 7.85
N GLY A 100 -10.42 3.84 6.84
CA GLY A 100 -11.85 3.62 7.04
C GLY A 100 -12.14 2.15 7.34
N TYR A 101 -11.53 1.26 6.57
CA TYR A 101 -11.63 -0.19 6.74
C TYR A 101 -10.28 -0.84 6.49
N ALA A 102 -9.70 -1.44 7.53
CA ALA A 102 -8.42 -2.13 7.42
C ALA A 102 -8.62 -3.51 6.76
N ASN A 103 -7.93 -3.78 5.65
CA ASN A 103 -7.85 -5.11 5.09
C ASN A 103 -6.89 -6.00 5.89
N GLU A 104 -6.90 -7.31 5.64
CA GLU A 104 -6.10 -8.29 6.39
C GLU A 104 -4.59 -8.06 6.28
N SER A 105 -4.10 -7.49 5.18
CA SER A 105 -2.66 -7.25 4.96
C SER A 105 -2.15 -5.99 5.65
N PHE A 106 -3.00 -5.03 5.97
CA PHE A 106 -2.58 -3.75 6.55
C PHE A 106 -1.88 -3.89 7.92
N PRO A 107 -2.39 -4.66 8.89
CA PRO A 107 -1.72 -4.80 10.18
C PRO A 107 -0.29 -5.32 10.06
N LEU A 108 -0.05 -6.27 9.16
CA LEU A 108 1.29 -6.80 8.89
C LEU A 108 2.20 -5.74 8.25
N ARG A 109 1.71 -5.06 7.22
CA ARG A 109 2.46 -3.99 6.54
C ARG A 109 2.81 -2.85 7.49
N TRP A 110 1.89 -2.46 8.36
CA TRP A 110 2.10 -1.42 9.35
C TRP A 110 3.18 -1.80 10.37
N LYS A 111 3.18 -3.04 10.85
CA LYS A 111 4.24 -3.57 11.71
C LYS A 111 5.60 -3.55 11.02
N LEU A 112 5.67 -4.01 9.78
CA LEU A 112 6.90 -4.01 8.99
C LEU A 112 7.39 -2.59 8.70
N PHE A 113 6.49 -1.65 8.46
CA PHE A 113 6.82 -0.26 8.25
C PHE A 113 7.41 0.39 9.51
N LYS A 114 6.79 0.18 10.66
CA LYS A 114 7.34 0.66 11.94
C LYS A 114 8.72 0.08 12.23
N LYS A 115 8.91 -1.22 11.97
CA LYS A 115 10.21 -1.86 12.09
C LYS A 115 11.23 -1.24 11.15
N HIS A 116 10.86 -1.00 9.90
CA HIS A 116 11.73 -0.36 8.92
C HIS A 116 12.17 1.04 9.36
N LEU A 117 11.26 1.87 9.85
CA LEU A 117 11.58 3.20 10.37
C LEU A 117 12.54 3.12 11.56
N LYS A 118 12.33 2.17 12.46
CA LYS A 118 13.23 1.92 13.59
C LYS A 118 14.63 1.50 13.12
N ASP A 119 14.71 0.52 12.23
CA ASP A 119 15.98 -0.05 11.76
C ASP A 119 16.78 0.96 10.92
N THR A 120 16.12 1.87 10.23
CA THR A 120 16.73 2.96 9.45
C THR A 120 16.89 4.26 10.24
N GLN A 121 16.59 4.25 11.53
CA GLN A 121 16.72 5.39 12.45
C GLN A 121 15.92 6.63 12.01
N GLN A 122 14.80 6.43 11.32
CA GLN A 122 13.88 7.50 10.94
C GLN A 122 12.88 7.75 12.07
N GLN A 123 12.81 8.99 12.54
CA GLN A 123 11.98 9.38 13.69
C GLN A 123 10.74 10.14 13.23
N TYR A 124 9.68 9.41 12.90
CA TYR A 124 8.37 9.99 12.60
C TYR A 124 7.38 9.71 13.72
N VAL A 125 6.50 10.66 13.97
CA VAL A 125 5.24 10.41 14.68
C VAL A 125 4.25 9.82 13.68
N LEU A 126 3.60 8.73 14.04
CA LEU A 126 2.65 8.00 13.18
C LEU A 126 1.22 8.13 13.68
#